data_756707ac9691e902a9756ce1294b88bf
#
_entry.id   756707ac9691e902a9756ce1294b88bf
#
_cell.length_a   1.000
_cell.length_b   1.000
_cell.length_c   1.000
_cell.angle_alpha   90.00
_cell.angle_beta   90.00
_cell.angle_gamma   90.00
#
_symmetry.space_group_name_H-M   'P 1'
#
loop_
_entity.id
_entity.type
_entity.pdbx_description
1 polymer ?
#
loop_
_entity_poly.entity_id
_entity_poly.type
_entity_poly.pdbx_seq_one_letter_code
_entity_poly.pdbx_strand_id
1 'polypeptide(L)'
;DDEYYKLILPIQKNLSKKFRANRNSPQPYIVLGALENPTIDKLSPILEKILKPYKKFKVELCDSVCVSETTKTVNLKIEHIGYIRKISRVINDTLKLHGFNILNNDEDELAISLANVNYFNKDKKNNSEVLYDSNKNNKTYPTLKVDRFEIWKISNSRRETLIKSYPLRNF
;
A
#
# COMPACT_ATOMS: atom_id res chain seq x y z
N ASP A 1 -8.41 3.69 -10.15
CA ASP A 1 -8.71 4.39 -11.42
C ASP A 1 -7.76 3.90 -12.50
N ASP A 2 -8.26 3.51 -13.68
CA ASP A 2 -7.50 2.80 -14.73
C ASP A 2 -6.31 3.60 -15.28
N GLU A 3 -6.35 4.93 -15.21
CA GLU A 3 -5.24 5.79 -15.64
C GLU A 3 -3.97 5.58 -14.81
N TYR A 4 -4.13 5.29 -13.52
CA TYR A 4 -3.00 5.08 -12.62
C TYR A 4 -2.35 3.71 -12.78
N TYR A 5 -3.13 2.71 -13.20
CA TYR A 5 -2.60 1.40 -13.57
C TYR A 5 -1.61 1.52 -14.74
N LYS A 6 -1.89 2.37 -15.72
CA LYS A 6 -1.00 2.62 -16.86
C LYS A 6 0.35 3.19 -16.43
N LEU A 7 0.38 3.96 -15.34
CA LEU A 7 1.60 4.56 -14.80
C LEU A 7 2.40 3.55 -13.96
N ILE A 8 1.73 2.73 -13.15
CA ILE A 8 2.38 1.79 -12.22
C ILE A 8 2.79 0.49 -12.89
N LEU A 9 2.02 -0.04 -13.84
CA LEU A 9 2.32 -1.32 -14.50
C LEU A 9 3.70 -1.40 -15.17
N PRO A 10 4.19 -0.40 -15.90
CA PRO A 10 5.53 -0.42 -16.47
C PRO A 10 6.62 -0.50 -15.40
N ILE A 11 6.45 0.26 -14.31
CA ILE A 11 7.36 0.27 -13.17
C ILE A 11 7.38 -1.11 -12.51
N GLN A 12 6.22 -1.68 -12.25
CA GLN A 12 6.06 -3.00 -11.65
C GLN A 12 6.71 -4.10 -12.51
N LYS A 13 6.54 -4.05 -13.84
CA LYS A 13 7.18 -4.99 -14.78
C LYS A 13 8.70 -4.90 -14.75
N ASN A 14 9.26 -3.69 -14.74
CA ASN A 14 10.70 -3.46 -14.70
C ASN A 14 11.30 -3.94 -13.38
N LEU A 15 10.66 -3.62 -12.25
CA LEU A 15 11.09 -4.07 -10.92
C LEU A 15 10.97 -5.59 -10.79
N SER A 16 9.90 -6.19 -11.28
CA SER A 16 9.73 -7.64 -11.24
C SER A 16 10.83 -8.40 -11.98
N LYS A 17 11.31 -7.87 -13.12
CA LYS A 17 12.46 -8.42 -13.84
C LYS A 17 13.76 -8.23 -13.05
N LYS A 18 13.99 -7.02 -12.53
CA LYS A 18 15.24 -6.67 -11.83
C LYS A 18 15.43 -7.47 -10.53
N PHE A 19 14.37 -7.61 -9.75
CA PHE A 19 14.40 -8.31 -8.46
C PHE A 19 14.06 -9.80 -8.58
N ARG A 20 13.93 -10.35 -9.79
CA ARG A 20 13.49 -11.75 -9.99
C ARG A 20 12.25 -12.07 -9.17
N ALA A 21 11.30 -11.14 -9.19
CA ALA A 21 10.09 -11.21 -8.37
C ALA A 21 9.25 -12.44 -8.75
N ASN A 22 8.47 -12.90 -7.79
CA ASN A 22 7.55 -13.99 -7.98
C ASN A 22 6.50 -13.65 -9.05
N ARG A 23 5.96 -14.66 -9.75
CA ARG A 23 4.94 -14.49 -10.81
C ARG A 23 3.68 -13.76 -10.34
N ASN A 24 3.39 -13.81 -9.04
CA ASN A 24 2.27 -13.10 -8.41
C ASN A 24 2.75 -11.73 -7.92
N SER A 25 2.67 -10.72 -8.78
CA SER A 25 2.85 -9.34 -8.33
C SER A 25 1.67 -8.92 -7.44
N PRO A 26 1.91 -8.24 -6.31
CA PRO A 26 0.84 -7.72 -5.49
C PRO A 26 0.03 -6.68 -6.27
N GLN A 27 -1.26 -6.55 -5.91
CA GLN A 27 -2.04 -5.41 -6.37
C GLN A 27 -1.42 -4.13 -5.80
N PRO A 28 -1.33 -3.03 -6.57
CA PRO A 28 -0.75 -1.79 -6.09
C PRO A 28 -1.71 -1.09 -5.12
N TYR A 29 -1.57 -1.36 -3.83
CA TYR A 29 -2.34 -0.74 -2.76
C TYR A 29 -1.41 -0.24 -1.64
N ILE A 30 -1.93 0.66 -0.82
CA ILE A 30 -1.27 1.12 0.41
C ILE A 30 -1.82 0.28 1.55
N VAL A 31 -0.94 -0.47 2.22
CA VAL A 31 -1.32 -1.25 3.41
C VAL A 31 -1.48 -0.31 4.60
N LEU A 32 -2.67 -0.25 5.19
CA LEU A 32 -2.94 0.57 6.38
C LEU A 32 -2.85 -0.22 7.68
N GLY A 33 -3.00 -1.53 7.62
CA GLY A 33 -2.94 -2.43 8.76
C GLY A 33 -3.10 -3.88 8.32
N ALA A 34 -2.62 -4.80 9.13
CA ALA A 34 -2.83 -6.23 8.95
C ALA A 34 -3.49 -6.81 10.20
N LEU A 35 -4.45 -7.71 10.01
CA LEU A 35 -5.22 -8.34 11.07
C LEU A 35 -4.97 -9.83 11.07
N GLU A 36 -4.86 -10.39 12.26
CA GLU A 36 -4.77 -11.84 12.45
C GLU A 36 -6.17 -12.44 12.56
N ASN A 37 -6.54 -13.28 11.59
CA ASN A 37 -7.81 -14.06 11.59
C ASN A 37 -9.07 -13.26 11.98
N PRO A 38 -9.35 -12.09 11.37
CA PRO A 38 -10.49 -11.29 11.77
C PRO A 38 -11.82 -11.95 11.37
N THR A 39 -12.84 -11.82 12.22
CA THR A 39 -14.21 -12.13 11.87
C THR A 39 -14.79 -11.00 11.04
N ILE A 40 -15.00 -11.23 9.75
CA ILE A 40 -15.40 -10.17 8.78
C ILE A 40 -16.74 -9.55 9.15
N ASP A 41 -17.71 -10.33 9.63
CA ASP A 41 -19.04 -9.83 10.02
C ASP A 41 -18.97 -8.82 11.17
N LYS A 42 -18.00 -8.97 12.09
CA LYS A 42 -17.74 -8.01 13.17
C LYS A 42 -16.91 -6.81 12.69
N LEU A 43 -15.95 -7.05 11.82
CA LEU A 43 -15.03 -6.03 11.30
C LEU A 43 -15.74 -5.02 10.39
N SER A 44 -16.60 -5.51 9.51
CA SER A 44 -17.22 -4.71 8.46
C SER A 44 -18.01 -3.50 8.97
N PRO A 45 -18.94 -3.62 9.92
CA PRO A 45 -19.72 -2.48 10.42
C PRO A 45 -18.85 -1.44 11.14
N ILE A 46 -17.77 -1.87 11.79
CA ILE A 46 -16.84 -0.97 12.46
C ILE A 46 -16.09 -0.14 11.42
N LEU A 47 -15.55 -0.77 10.37
CA LEU A 47 -14.88 -0.07 9.28
C LEU A 47 -15.82 0.88 8.54
N GLU A 48 -17.06 0.49 8.26
CA GLU A 48 -18.05 1.37 7.65
C GLU A 48 -18.26 2.64 8.48
N LYS A 49 -18.37 2.52 9.80
CA LYS A 49 -18.52 3.66 10.71
C LYS A 49 -17.28 4.57 10.69
N ILE A 50 -16.07 3.97 10.74
CA ILE A 50 -14.81 4.71 10.72
C ILE A 50 -14.64 5.44 9.39
N LEU A 51 -14.93 4.77 8.27
CA LEU A 51 -14.67 5.28 6.93
C LEU A 51 -15.72 6.28 6.43
N LYS A 52 -16.90 6.31 7.03
CA LYS A 52 -18.01 7.17 6.65
C LYS A 52 -17.65 8.67 6.49
N PRO A 53 -16.82 9.30 7.35
CA PRO A 53 -16.48 10.71 7.21
C PRO A 53 -15.45 10.99 6.09
N TYR A 54 -14.73 9.99 5.62
CA TYR A 54 -13.67 10.19 4.64
C TYR A 54 -14.21 10.36 3.23
N LYS A 55 -13.54 11.25 2.48
CA LYS A 55 -13.81 11.52 1.07
C LYS A 55 -12.64 11.06 0.22
N LYS A 56 -12.83 10.98 -1.09
CA LYS A 56 -11.74 10.72 -2.05
C LYS A 56 -10.63 11.75 -1.85
N PHE A 57 -9.38 11.32 -1.94
CA PHE A 57 -8.22 12.18 -1.78
C PHE A 57 -7.11 11.78 -2.75
N LYS A 58 -6.10 12.64 -2.86
CA LYS A 58 -4.93 12.38 -3.70
C LYS A 58 -3.72 12.09 -2.82
N VAL A 59 -2.83 11.25 -3.32
CA VAL A 59 -1.52 10.99 -2.75
C VAL A 59 -0.46 11.26 -3.81
N GLU A 60 0.67 11.80 -3.40
CA GLU A 60 1.81 12.09 -4.27
C GLU A 60 2.81 10.94 -4.18
N LEU A 61 3.32 10.51 -5.33
CA LEU A 61 4.29 9.43 -5.41
C LEU A 61 5.70 9.99 -5.38
N CYS A 62 6.57 9.41 -4.55
CA CYS A 62 8.00 9.65 -4.68
C CYS A 62 8.55 9.03 -5.97
N ASP A 63 9.71 9.52 -6.37
CA ASP A 63 10.53 8.95 -7.45
C ASP A 63 11.43 7.79 -6.98
N SER A 64 11.27 7.33 -5.76
CA SER A 64 12.12 6.33 -5.14
C SER A 64 11.36 5.12 -4.63
N VAL A 65 12.00 3.95 -4.71
CA VAL A 65 11.52 2.71 -4.12
C VAL A 65 12.32 2.34 -2.88
N CYS A 66 11.71 1.61 -1.99
CA CYS A 66 12.37 0.96 -0.88
C CYS A 66 12.05 -0.54 -0.88
N VAL A 67 12.92 -1.30 -0.24
CA VAL A 67 12.72 -2.74 -0.07
C VAL A 67 12.38 -2.99 1.39
N SER A 68 11.20 -3.54 1.65
CA SER A 68 10.79 -3.97 2.99
C SER A 68 11.28 -5.40 3.24
N GLU A 69 12.07 -5.56 4.30
CA GLU A 69 12.52 -6.90 4.74
C GLU A 69 11.39 -7.66 5.42
N THR A 70 10.54 -6.95 6.14
CA THR A 70 9.43 -7.52 6.90
C THR A 70 8.39 -8.15 5.97
N THR A 71 7.96 -7.41 4.96
CA THR A 71 6.97 -7.88 3.98
C THR A 71 7.58 -8.60 2.79
N LYS A 72 8.90 -8.52 2.61
CA LYS A 72 9.64 -9.02 1.44
C LYS A 72 9.08 -8.47 0.13
N THR A 73 8.86 -7.17 0.11
CA THR A 73 8.30 -6.44 -1.04
C THR A 73 9.18 -5.27 -1.44
N VAL A 74 9.13 -4.93 -2.74
CA VAL A 74 9.63 -3.66 -3.25
C VAL A 74 8.46 -2.69 -3.26
N ASN A 75 8.62 -1.56 -2.58
CA ASN A 75 7.56 -0.59 -2.35
C ASN A 75 7.92 0.76 -2.97
N LEU A 76 6.95 1.39 -3.61
CA LEU A 76 7.04 2.78 -4.06
C LEU A 76 6.71 3.71 -2.90
N LYS A 77 7.60 4.63 -2.59
CA LYS A 77 7.39 5.61 -1.52
C LYS A 77 6.31 6.63 -1.89
N ILE A 78 5.66 7.14 -0.86
CA ILE A 78 4.62 8.17 -0.96
C ILE A 78 5.13 9.40 -0.24
N GLU A 79 4.93 10.59 -0.87
CA GLU A 79 5.17 11.88 -0.22
C GLU A 79 4.00 12.24 0.70
N HIS A 80 4.27 13.13 1.67
CA HIS A 80 3.24 13.71 2.54
C HIS A 80 2.30 12.69 3.19
N ILE A 81 2.85 11.59 3.72
CA ILE A 81 2.09 10.46 4.29
C ILE A 81 1.27 10.79 5.54
N GLY A 82 1.37 12.00 6.08
CA GLY A 82 0.73 12.39 7.36
C GLY A 82 -0.77 12.13 7.41
N TYR A 83 -1.48 12.41 6.31
CA TYR A 83 -2.92 12.16 6.23
C TYR A 83 -3.26 10.66 6.23
N ILE A 84 -2.53 9.86 5.45
CA ILE A 84 -2.71 8.41 5.40
C ILE A 84 -2.34 7.78 6.74
N ARG A 85 -1.25 8.24 7.37
CA ARG A 85 -0.84 7.79 8.71
C ARG A 85 -1.92 8.07 9.75
N LYS A 86 -2.55 9.25 9.70
CA LYS A 86 -3.68 9.57 10.58
C LYS A 86 -4.84 8.59 10.39
N ILE A 87 -5.21 8.28 9.14
CA ILE A 87 -6.27 7.32 8.83
C ILE A 87 -5.90 5.93 9.34
N SER A 88 -4.69 5.47 9.08
CA SER A 88 -4.17 4.17 9.54
C SER A 88 -4.26 4.06 11.07
N ARG A 89 -3.81 5.08 11.82
CA ARG A 89 -3.91 5.13 13.29
C ARG A 89 -5.35 5.04 13.77
N VAL A 90 -6.24 5.86 13.22
CA VAL A 90 -7.66 5.84 13.62
C VAL A 90 -8.28 4.47 13.40
N ILE A 91 -7.99 3.82 12.27
CA ILE A 91 -8.47 2.46 11.98
C ILE A 91 -7.89 1.49 13.00
N ASN A 92 -6.58 1.44 13.15
CA ASN A 92 -5.89 0.47 13.99
C ASN A 92 -6.26 0.62 15.47
N ASP A 93 -6.30 1.84 16.00
CA ASP A 93 -6.66 2.10 17.39
C ASP A 93 -8.12 1.72 17.67
N THR A 94 -9.03 2.07 16.76
CA THR A 94 -10.44 1.69 16.90
C THR A 94 -10.62 0.18 16.85
N LEU A 95 -9.93 -0.51 15.95
CA LEU A 95 -10.01 -1.97 15.85
C LEU A 95 -9.41 -2.65 17.10
N LYS A 96 -8.29 -2.15 17.62
CA LYS A 96 -7.73 -2.63 18.91
C LYS A 96 -8.74 -2.50 20.06
N LEU A 97 -9.43 -1.35 20.16
CA LEU A 97 -10.46 -1.13 21.17
C LEU A 97 -11.65 -2.12 21.05
N HIS A 98 -11.91 -2.61 19.85
CA HIS A 98 -12.93 -3.63 19.59
C HIS A 98 -12.40 -5.08 19.69
N GLY A 99 -11.16 -5.26 20.18
CA GLY A 99 -10.58 -6.56 20.45
C GLY A 99 -10.01 -7.29 19.23
N PHE A 100 -9.73 -6.56 18.11
CA PHE A 100 -9.04 -7.15 16.98
C PHE A 100 -7.53 -7.20 17.20
N ASN A 101 -6.93 -8.33 16.82
CA ASN A 101 -5.48 -8.52 16.86
C ASN A 101 -4.85 -7.88 15.63
N ILE A 102 -4.13 -6.77 15.83
CA ILE A 102 -3.44 -6.06 14.77
C ILE A 102 -1.98 -6.50 14.78
N LEU A 103 -1.55 -7.01 13.64
CA LEU A 103 -0.14 -7.26 13.40
C LEU A 103 0.56 -5.91 13.26
N ASN A 104 1.67 -5.72 13.99
CA ASN A 104 2.43 -4.47 13.94
C ASN A 104 2.89 -4.22 12.51
N ASN A 105 2.31 -3.20 11.89
CA ASN A 105 2.87 -2.59 10.70
C ASN A 105 3.74 -1.43 11.19
N ASP A 106 4.99 -1.39 10.75
CA ASP A 106 5.82 -0.22 10.93
C ASP A 106 5.13 0.95 10.23
N GLU A 107 4.55 1.87 11.01
CA GLU A 107 3.82 3.04 10.51
C GLU A 107 4.68 3.92 9.59
N ASP A 108 5.99 3.73 9.64
CA ASP A 108 6.95 4.43 8.79
C ASP A 108 7.06 3.87 7.36
N GLU A 109 6.47 2.70 7.09
CA GLU A 109 6.52 2.03 5.78
C GLU A 109 5.21 2.16 4.97
N LEU A 110 4.42 3.23 5.17
CA LEU A 110 3.25 3.48 4.30
C LEU A 110 3.73 3.76 2.87
N ALA A 111 3.60 2.74 2.03
CA ALA A 111 4.08 2.75 0.65
C ALA A 111 3.20 1.86 -0.23
N ILE A 112 3.36 1.95 -1.54
CA ILE A 112 2.63 1.10 -2.49
C ILE A 112 3.48 -0.13 -2.81
N SER A 113 2.98 -1.31 -2.48
CA SER A 113 3.66 -2.57 -2.81
C SER A 113 3.61 -2.84 -4.31
N LEU A 114 4.78 -3.03 -4.93
CA LEU A 114 4.91 -3.23 -6.38
C LEU A 114 5.32 -4.65 -6.76
N ALA A 115 6.18 -5.29 -5.98
CA ALA A 115 6.67 -6.62 -6.31
C ALA A 115 7.02 -7.43 -5.06
N ASN A 116 6.75 -8.74 -5.10
CA ASN A 116 7.22 -9.68 -4.08
C ASN A 116 8.64 -10.14 -4.40
N VAL A 117 9.52 -10.14 -3.42
CA VAL A 117 10.93 -10.53 -3.58
C VAL A 117 11.17 -11.84 -2.86
N ASN A 118 11.74 -12.85 -3.57
CA ASN A 118 12.02 -14.16 -2.98
C ASN A 118 13.34 -14.18 -2.21
N TYR A 119 14.34 -13.40 -2.65
CA TYR A 119 15.67 -13.35 -2.06
C TYR A 119 16.16 -11.92 -1.94
N PHE A 120 16.63 -11.54 -0.73
CA PHE A 120 17.34 -10.31 -0.52
C PHE A 120 18.85 -10.56 -0.68
N ASN A 121 19.45 -10.02 -1.72
CA ASN A 121 20.89 -9.81 -1.72
C ASN A 121 21.16 -8.62 -0.82
N LYS A 122 21.91 -8.86 0.28
CA LYS A 122 22.27 -7.82 1.27
C LYS A 122 22.96 -6.61 0.64
N ASP A 123 23.62 -6.78 -0.48
CA ASP A 123 24.33 -5.72 -1.21
C ASP A 123 23.39 -4.70 -1.90
N LYS A 124 22.09 -4.98 -1.99
CA LYS A 124 21.08 -4.09 -2.60
C LYS A 124 20.25 -3.30 -1.58
N LYS A 125 20.62 -3.37 -0.29
CA LYS A 125 19.88 -2.73 0.82
C LYS A 125 19.78 -1.20 0.71
N ASN A 126 20.71 -0.54 0.01
CA ASN A 126 20.87 0.91 0.04
C ASN A 126 20.54 1.63 -1.27
N ASN A 127 20.00 0.94 -2.27
CA ASN A 127 19.68 1.60 -3.53
C ASN A 127 18.23 2.06 -3.52
N SER A 128 18.00 3.28 -3.03
CA SER A 128 16.86 4.09 -3.45
C SER A 128 17.03 4.38 -4.92
N GLU A 129 16.37 3.62 -5.77
CA GLU A 129 16.40 3.85 -7.21
C GLU A 129 15.43 4.96 -7.59
N VAL A 130 15.97 5.95 -8.28
CA VAL A 130 15.18 6.99 -8.95
C VAL A 130 14.45 6.33 -10.13
N LEU A 131 13.12 6.29 -10.07
CA LEU A 131 12.26 5.65 -11.07
C LEU A 131 11.89 6.58 -12.23
N TYR A 132 12.04 7.88 -12.04
CA TYR A 132 11.69 8.90 -13.01
C TYR A 132 12.87 9.85 -13.21
N ASP A 133 13.21 10.15 -14.47
CA ASP A 133 14.04 11.30 -14.82
C ASP A 133 13.26 12.58 -14.53
N SER A 134 13.23 12.98 -13.27
CA SER A 134 12.73 14.29 -12.91
C SER A 134 13.79 15.32 -13.31
N ASN A 135 13.59 16.01 -14.43
CA ASN A 135 14.31 17.21 -14.76
C ASN A 135 14.38 18.11 -13.53
N LYS A 136 15.59 18.39 -13.07
CA LYS A 136 15.95 18.95 -11.75
C LYS A 136 15.30 20.26 -11.34
N ASN A 137 14.44 20.87 -12.17
CA ASN A 137 13.92 22.22 -11.93
C ASN A 137 12.42 22.34 -11.65
N ASN A 138 11.61 21.27 -11.83
CA ASN A 138 10.20 21.25 -11.42
C ASN A 138 9.85 19.84 -10.93
N LYS A 139 9.97 19.59 -9.63
CA LYS A 139 9.53 18.35 -9.00
C LYS A 139 8.01 18.29 -8.95
N THR A 140 7.38 17.96 -10.06
CA THR A 140 5.96 17.60 -10.07
C THR A 140 5.86 16.10 -9.89
N TYR A 141 5.55 15.66 -8.66
CA TYR A 141 5.32 14.26 -8.40
C TYR A 141 3.99 13.79 -9.00
N PRO A 142 3.94 12.62 -9.65
CA PRO A 142 2.68 12.07 -10.11
C PRO A 142 1.75 11.81 -8.91
N THR A 143 0.47 12.18 -9.08
CA THR A 143 -0.54 12.00 -8.03
C THR A 143 -1.44 10.83 -8.34
N LEU A 144 -1.75 10.02 -7.33
CA LEU A 144 -2.76 8.97 -7.38
C LEU A 144 -4.02 9.39 -6.64
N LYS A 145 -5.18 9.04 -7.17
CA LYS A 145 -6.46 9.22 -6.51
C LYS A 145 -6.81 7.97 -5.71
N VAL A 146 -7.02 8.16 -4.42
CA VAL A 146 -7.58 7.13 -3.54
C VAL A 146 -9.09 7.30 -3.54
N ASP A 147 -9.82 6.30 -4.01
CA ASP A 147 -11.27 6.31 -4.19
C ASP A 147 -12.00 5.31 -3.30
N ARG A 148 -11.30 4.37 -2.67
CA ARG A 148 -11.88 3.34 -1.82
C ARG A 148 -10.87 2.75 -0.84
N PHE A 149 -11.39 2.10 0.20
CA PHE A 149 -10.66 1.19 1.08
C PHE A 149 -11.11 -0.24 0.81
N GLU A 150 -10.23 -1.18 1.03
CA GLU A 150 -10.49 -2.59 0.73
C GLU A 150 -9.95 -3.51 1.82
N ILE A 151 -10.66 -4.61 2.05
CA ILE A 151 -10.17 -5.73 2.85
C ILE A 151 -9.73 -6.82 1.88
N TRP A 152 -8.48 -7.23 2.00
CA TRP A 152 -7.90 -8.32 1.24
C TRP A 152 -7.48 -9.46 2.15
N LYS A 153 -7.73 -10.69 1.72
CA LYS A 153 -7.17 -11.89 2.31
C LYS A 153 -5.94 -12.31 1.55
N ILE A 154 -4.84 -12.49 2.28
CA ILE A 154 -3.58 -12.97 1.70
C ILE A 154 -3.39 -14.41 2.18
N SER A 155 -3.30 -15.36 1.24
CA SER A 155 -3.03 -16.76 1.52
C SER A 155 -1.54 -17.01 1.77
N ASN A 156 -1.20 -18.19 2.32
CA ASN A 156 0.19 -18.62 2.50
C ASN A 156 0.98 -18.67 1.19
N SER A 157 0.29 -18.88 0.06
CA SER A 157 0.87 -18.83 -1.29
C SER A 157 0.98 -17.41 -1.86
N ARG A 158 0.73 -16.39 -1.03
CA ARG A 158 0.68 -14.95 -1.41
C ARG A 158 -0.38 -14.62 -2.47
N ARG A 159 -1.39 -15.47 -2.62
CA ARG A 159 -2.56 -15.14 -3.44
C ARG A 159 -3.45 -14.19 -2.66
N GLU A 160 -3.75 -13.08 -3.29
CA GLU A 160 -4.60 -12.02 -2.75
C GLU A 160 -6.04 -12.21 -3.23
N THR A 161 -6.99 -12.06 -2.33
CA THR A 161 -8.42 -12.17 -2.64
C THR A 161 -9.14 -11.00 -2.00
N LEU A 162 -9.84 -10.21 -2.80
CA LEU A 162 -10.68 -9.12 -2.32
C LEU A 162 -11.87 -9.71 -1.55
N ILE A 163 -12.05 -9.26 -0.31
CA ILE A 163 -13.17 -9.66 0.55
C ILE A 163 -14.27 -8.62 0.52
N LYS A 164 -13.92 -7.33 0.70
CA LYS A 164 -14.89 -6.24 0.71
C LYS A 164 -14.25 -4.92 0.30
N SER A 165 -15.04 -4.08 -0.38
CA SER A 165 -14.64 -2.74 -0.79
C SER A 165 -15.57 -1.70 -0.15
N TYR A 166 -15.01 -0.57 0.26
CA TYR A 166 -15.68 0.57 0.87
C TYR A 166 -15.38 1.81 0.04
N PRO A 167 -16.28 2.19 -0.89
CA PRO A 167 -16.06 3.36 -1.73
C PRO A 167 -16.11 4.64 -0.88
N LEU A 168 -15.20 5.56 -1.17
CA LEU A 168 -15.17 6.87 -0.56
C LEU A 168 -16.16 7.81 -1.26
N ARG A 169 -16.72 8.75 -0.48
CA ARG A 169 -17.64 9.75 -1.01
C ARG A 169 -16.89 10.73 -1.94
N ASN A 170 -17.61 11.29 -2.89
CA ASN A 170 -17.13 12.43 -3.67
C ASN A 170 -17.03 13.68 -2.77
N PHE A 171 -16.30 14.68 -3.27
CA PHE A 171 -16.27 16.01 -2.64
C PHE A 171 -17.63 16.67 -2.70
#